data_c60d2d4b58d4019e9a4ef6bb9cafd439
#
_entry.id   c60d2d4b58d4019e9a4ef6bb9cafd439
#
_cell.length_a   1.000
_cell.length_b   1.000
_cell.length_c   1.000
_cell.angle_alpha   90.00
_cell.angle_beta   90.00
_cell.angle_gamma   90.00
#
_symmetry.space_group_name_H-M   'P 1'
#
loop_
_entity.id
_entity.type
_entity.pdbx_description
1 polymer ?
#
loop_
_entity_poly.entity_id
_entity_poly.type
_entity_poly.pdbx_seq_one_letter_code
_entity_poly.pdbx_strand_id
1 'polypeptide(L)'
;SSAASDVYKRQPYALPITLLPEGGIYQRQDRRMLGLDFRGTLSWNHLFAEKHIINFFAGMEVNSLKKAYSSFQGWGMQYSMGEIPSYVYQFFKNGIESGSRYYSLGHSETRSIASFLNATYSYDGRYTLNGTFRYEGTNRMGRSRSSRWLPTWNLSGAWNVHEEAFFKALQPTLSNLTLKASYSLTADRGPAEVTNSQAIIRSFSPYRPFTDIQETGLYIEDIENSELTYEKKHELNIGIDLGLLENRINFSADWYQRNNYDLIGVVPTQGVGGFINKYANVATMKSHGMEFTLSLI
;
A
#
# COMPACT_ATOMS: atom_id res chain seq x y z
N SER A 1 -30.02 -0.54 20.60
CA SER A 1 -30.06 0.66 21.48
C SER A 1 -31.47 1.17 21.76
N SER A 2 -32.47 0.90 20.94
CA SER A 2 -33.86 1.35 21.15
C SER A 2 -34.60 0.56 22.23
N ALA A 3 -34.33 -0.75 22.36
CA ALA A 3 -35.06 -1.61 23.27
C ALA A 3 -34.90 -1.28 24.78
N ALA A 4 -33.69 -0.86 25.19
CA ALA A 4 -33.45 -0.49 26.61
C ALA A 4 -34.11 0.85 26.95
N SER A 5 -34.18 1.81 26.02
CA SER A 5 -34.89 3.06 26.21
C SER A 5 -36.41 2.88 26.25
N ASP A 6 -36.94 1.90 25.51
CA ASP A 6 -38.37 1.61 25.48
C ASP A 6 -38.87 0.87 26.71
N VAL A 7 -38.04 0.05 27.37
CA VAL A 7 -38.38 -0.58 28.66
C VAL A 7 -38.46 0.46 29.78
N TYR A 8 -37.57 1.45 29.79
CA TYR A 8 -37.60 2.56 30.74
C TYR A 8 -38.83 3.47 30.57
N LYS A 9 -39.26 3.69 29.33
CA LYS A 9 -40.45 4.49 29.01
C LYS A 9 -41.79 3.82 29.38
N ARG A 10 -41.80 2.49 29.61
CA ARG A 10 -43.00 1.71 29.90
C ARG A 10 -43.23 1.50 31.42
N GLN A 11 -42.38 2.02 32.29
CA GLN A 11 -42.64 1.97 33.74
C GLN A 11 -43.67 3.04 34.12
N PRO A 12 -44.84 2.68 34.67
CA PRO A 12 -45.96 3.61 34.85
C PRO A 12 -45.73 4.74 35.86
N TYR A 13 -44.58 4.77 36.52
CA TYR A 13 -44.24 5.77 37.54
C TYR A 13 -42.89 6.47 37.36
N ALA A 14 -42.16 6.20 36.28
CA ALA A 14 -40.93 6.90 36.00
C ALA A 14 -41.19 8.01 34.98
N LEU A 15 -40.88 9.23 35.34
CA LEU A 15 -40.78 10.32 34.36
C LEU A 15 -39.79 9.91 33.24
N PRO A 16 -40.09 10.17 31.99
CA PRO A 16 -39.18 9.85 30.89
C PRO A 16 -37.91 10.69 31.04
N ILE A 17 -36.90 10.10 31.66
CA ILE A 17 -35.60 10.72 31.85
C ILE A 17 -34.77 10.38 30.62
N THR A 18 -34.44 11.39 29.83
CA THR A 18 -33.43 11.25 28.80
C THR A 18 -32.05 11.45 29.42
N LEU A 19 -31.13 10.51 29.15
CA LEU A 19 -29.73 10.65 29.55
C LEU A 19 -28.94 11.55 28.55
N LEU A 20 -29.52 11.86 27.42
CA LEU A 20 -28.90 12.72 26.41
C LEU A 20 -28.91 14.16 26.95
N PRO A 21 -27.74 14.82 27.12
CA PRO A 21 -27.67 16.21 27.52
C PRO A 21 -28.37 17.12 26.51
N GLU A 22 -29.18 18.04 27.00
CA GLU A 22 -29.75 19.10 26.13
C GLU A 22 -28.64 20.01 25.66
N GLY A 23 -28.69 20.39 24.37
CA GLY A 23 -27.71 21.29 23.74
C GLY A 23 -27.15 20.71 22.43
N GLY A 24 -26.14 21.39 21.92
CA GLY A 24 -25.48 21.01 20.68
C GLY A 24 -24.42 19.94 20.86
N ILE A 25 -23.87 19.52 19.73
CA ILE A 25 -22.74 18.57 19.66
C ILE A 25 -21.52 19.35 19.20
N TYR A 26 -20.42 19.25 19.96
CA TYR A 26 -19.11 19.75 19.55
C TYR A 26 -18.25 18.57 19.13
N GLN A 27 -17.77 18.60 17.89
CA GLN A 27 -16.88 17.57 17.36
C GLN A 27 -15.58 18.21 16.90
N ARG A 28 -14.46 17.66 17.38
CA ARG A 28 -13.12 18.07 16.96
C ARG A 28 -12.30 16.85 16.54
N GLN A 29 -11.61 16.99 15.44
CA GLN A 29 -10.67 16.00 14.93
C GLN A 29 -9.34 16.68 14.61
N ASP A 30 -8.27 16.22 15.24
CA ASP A 30 -6.93 16.68 14.98
C ASP A 30 -6.13 15.54 14.33
N ARG A 31 -5.40 15.88 13.28
CA ARG A 31 -4.50 14.95 12.60
C ARG A 31 -3.13 15.61 12.50
N ARG A 32 -2.12 14.88 12.93
CA ARG A 32 -0.72 15.29 12.79
C ARG A 32 0.01 14.24 11.98
N MET A 33 0.83 14.71 11.04
CA MET A 33 1.69 13.86 10.22
C MET A 33 3.10 14.45 10.25
N LEU A 34 4.07 13.60 10.56
CA LEU A 34 5.49 13.92 10.46
C LEU A 34 6.12 12.91 9.51
N GLY A 35 6.55 13.38 8.35
CA GLY A 35 7.33 12.62 7.37
C GLY A 35 8.80 13.05 7.43
N LEU A 36 9.69 12.08 7.48
CA LEU A 36 11.13 12.27 7.34
C LEU A 36 11.58 11.36 6.20
N ASP A 37 12.11 11.99 5.16
CA ASP A 37 12.63 11.33 3.97
C ASP A 37 14.07 11.70 3.76
N PHE A 38 14.93 10.70 3.70
CA PHE A 38 16.33 10.85 3.34
C PHE A 38 16.61 10.05 2.08
N ARG A 39 17.24 10.69 1.10
CA ARG A 39 17.67 10.04 -0.13
C ARG A 39 19.09 10.47 -0.48
N GLY A 40 19.99 9.50 -0.60
CA GLY A 40 21.33 9.69 -1.13
C GLY A 40 21.46 8.99 -2.47
N THR A 41 22.02 9.66 -3.48
CA THR A 41 22.18 9.09 -4.83
C THR A 41 23.59 9.36 -5.36
N LEU A 42 24.08 8.41 -6.15
CA LEU A 42 25.32 8.49 -6.92
C LEU A 42 25.02 8.20 -8.37
N SER A 43 25.46 9.07 -9.27
CA SER A 43 25.37 8.84 -10.72
C SER A 43 26.76 8.91 -11.35
N TRP A 44 27.02 8.00 -12.27
CA TRP A 44 28.25 7.95 -13.03
C TRP A 44 27.94 7.57 -14.47
N ASN A 45 28.41 8.39 -15.41
CA ASN A 45 28.22 8.18 -16.83
C ASN A 45 29.60 8.26 -17.51
N HIS A 46 29.89 7.30 -18.36
CA HIS A 46 31.15 7.30 -19.07
C HIS A 46 31.01 6.72 -20.47
N LEU A 47 31.72 7.33 -21.41
CA LEU A 47 31.87 6.87 -22.79
C LEU A 47 33.30 6.36 -22.99
N PHE A 48 33.45 5.06 -23.29
CA PHE A 48 34.71 4.43 -23.59
C PHE A 48 34.83 4.19 -25.10
N ALA A 49 36.02 4.48 -25.65
CA ALA A 49 36.38 4.18 -27.05
C ALA A 49 35.27 4.61 -28.04
N GLU A 50 34.57 5.70 -27.77
CA GLU A 50 33.51 6.29 -28.61
C GLU A 50 32.31 5.36 -28.90
N LYS A 51 32.30 4.12 -28.40
CA LYS A 51 31.30 3.07 -28.69
C LYS A 51 30.63 2.48 -27.49
N HIS A 52 31.26 2.54 -26.31
CA HIS A 52 30.75 1.93 -25.10
C HIS A 52 30.22 2.99 -24.16
N ILE A 53 28.93 3.07 -24.00
CA ILE A 53 28.28 3.99 -23.07
C ILE A 53 27.87 3.19 -21.84
N ILE A 54 28.34 3.62 -20.66
CA ILE A 54 27.96 3.04 -19.38
C ILE A 54 27.33 4.13 -18.55
N ASN A 55 26.09 3.89 -18.11
CA ASN A 55 25.39 4.73 -17.15
C ASN A 55 25.16 3.91 -15.88
N PHE A 56 25.56 4.44 -14.76
CA PHE A 56 25.40 3.84 -13.45
C PHE A 56 24.70 4.81 -12.52
N PHE A 57 23.66 4.34 -11.83
CA PHE A 57 22.90 5.11 -10.88
C PHE A 57 22.58 4.23 -9.67
N ALA A 58 23.00 4.64 -8.49
CA ALA A 58 22.74 3.92 -7.25
C ALA A 58 22.27 4.88 -6.17
N GLY A 59 21.56 4.37 -5.20
CA GLY A 59 21.14 5.18 -4.07
C GLY A 59 20.55 4.37 -2.92
N MET A 60 20.28 5.12 -1.86
CA MET A 60 19.64 4.64 -0.66
C MET A 60 18.55 5.63 -0.23
N GLU A 61 17.42 5.09 0.23
CA GLU A 61 16.28 5.84 0.74
C GLU A 61 15.94 5.35 2.14
N VAL A 62 15.63 6.28 3.03
CA VAL A 62 15.09 5.99 4.36
C VAL A 62 13.87 6.87 4.57
N ASN A 63 12.72 6.26 4.78
CA ASN A 63 11.46 6.94 5.00
C ASN A 63 10.91 6.61 6.37
N SER A 64 10.43 7.60 7.09
CA SER A 64 9.74 7.46 8.36
C SER A 64 8.52 8.36 8.37
N LEU A 65 7.34 7.76 8.49
CA LEU A 65 6.06 8.46 8.52
C LEU A 65 5.33 8.15 9.82
N LYS A 66 5.19 9.16 10.67
CA LYS A 66 4.41 9.10 11.91
C LYS A 66 3.10 9.84 11.72
N LYS A 67 2.00 9.18 12.04
CA LYS A 67 0.66 9.77 12.04
C LYS A 67 0.08 9.67 13.45
N ALA A 68 -0.47 10.76 13.93
CA ALA A 68 -1.24 10.81 15.16
C ALA A 68 -2.63 11.38 14.84
N TYR A 69 -3.61 10.74 15.39
CA TYR A 69 -5.01 11.13 15.25
C TYR A 69 -5.63 11.25 16.63
N SER A 70 -6.38 12.32 16.85
CA SER A 70 -7.23 12.46 18.02
C SER A 70 -8.62 12.92 17.60
N SER A 71 -9.64 12.36 18.21
CA SER A 71 -11.03 12.73 17.99
C SER A 71 -11.70 12.96 19.35
N PHE A 72 -12.41 14.05 19.44
CA PHE A 72 -13.23 14.39 20.60
C PHE A 72 -14.65 14.73 20.12
N GLN A 73 -15.65 14.23 20.85
CA GLN A 73 -17.05 14.56 20.65
C GLN A 73 -17.70 14.92 21.99
N GLY A 74 -18.09 16.17 22.13
CA GLY A 74 -18.80 16.70 23.31
C GLY A 74 -20.30 16.84 23.02
N TRP A 75 -21.12 16.54 23.99
CA TRP A 75 -22.57 16.60 23.95
C TRP A 75 -23.07 17.64 24.95
N GLY A 76 -24.22 18.26 24.70
CA GLY A 76 -24.84 19.19 25.61
C GLY A 76 -24.20 20.59 25.59
N MET A 77 -23.59 21.01 24.49
CA MET A 77 -22.99 22.32 24.33
C MET A 77 -24.07 23.40 24.28
N GLN A 78 -24.01 24.38 25.20
CA GLN A 78 -24.95 25.52 25.28
C GLN A 78 -24.39 26.71 24.46
N TYR A 79 -24.53 26.65 23.16
CA TYR A 79 -24.00 27.68 22.27
C TYR A 79 -24.61 29.07 22.48
N SER A 80 -25.90 29.13 22.87
CA SER A 80 -26.59 30.37 23.17
C SER A 80 -26.18 31.04 24.49
N MET A 81 -25.46 30.27 25.35
CA MET A 81 -25.03 30.70 26.68
C MET A 81 -23.51 30.91 26.76
N GLY A 82 -22.83 31.10 25.63
CA GLY A 82 -21.40 31.33 25.58
C GLY A 82 -20.59 30.06 25.55
N GLU A 83 -21.09 29.04 24.85
CA GLU A 83 -20.38 27.76 24.61
C GLU A 83 -20.05 26.97 25.90
N ILE A 84 -20.95 27.02 26.89
CA ILE A 84 -20.79 26.31 28.14
C ILE A 84 -21.07 24.83 27.94
N PRO A 85 -20.15 23.93 28.33
CA PRO A 85 -20.40 22.49 28.26
C PRO A 85 -21.29 22.01 29.40
N SER A 86 -22.20 21.07 29.10
CA SER A 86 -22.96 20.31 30.13
C SER A 86 -22.35 18.93 30.28
N TYR A 87 -22.19 18.47 31.53
CA TYR A 87 -21.60 17.18 31.83
C TYR A 87 -22.59 16.29 32.58
N VAL A 88 -22.88 15.11 32.00
CA VAL A 88 -23.70 14.07 32.61
C VAL A 88 -22.88 12.76 32.60
N TYR A 89 -22.40 12.37 33.78
CA TYR A 89 -21.53 11.18 33.96
C TYR A 89 -22.16 9.91 33.38
N GLN A 90 -23.43 9.65 33.68
CA GLN A 90 -24.13 8.45 33.22
C GLN A 90 -24.19 8.35 31.67
N PHE A 91 -24.34 9.48 30.98
CA PHE A 91 -24.32 9.52 29.53
C PHE A 91 -22.96 9.10 28.96
N PHE A 92 -21.87 9.62 29.51
CA PHE A 92 -20.51 9.26 29.09
C PHE A 92 -20.16 7.82 29.40
N LYS A 93 -20.52 7.33 30.63
CA LYS A 93 -20.34 5.94 31.01
C LYS A 93 -21.05 4.98 30.07
N ASN A 94 -22.34 5.19 29.80
CA ASN A 94 -23.14 4.37 28.91
C ASN A 94 -22.61 4.43 27.46
N GLY A 95 -22.16 5.60 27.00
CA GLY A 95 -21.54 5.78 25.69
C GLY A 95 -20.30 4.91 25.54
N ILE A 96 -19.37 4.95 26.49
CA ILE A 96 -18.14 4.16 26.46
C ILE A 96 -18.45 2.65 26.47
N GLU A 97 -19.36 2.21 27.34
CA GLU A 97 -19.75 0.81 27.48
C GLU A 97 -20.51 0.27 26.24
N SER A 98 -21.23 1.15 25.53
CA SER A 98 -21.89 0.82 24.26
C SER A 98 -20.97 0.95 23.01
N GLY A 99 -19.70 1.30 23.20
CA GLY A 99 -18.73 1.47 22.13
C GLY A 99 -18.68 2.86 21.48
N SER A 100 -19.53 3.81 21.93
CA SER A 100 -19.52 5.21 21.49
C SER A 100 -18.57 6.03 22.36
N ARG A 101 -17.32 6.11 21.96
CA ARG A 101 -16.31 6.84 22.71
C ARG A 101 -16.41 8.35 22.44
N TYR A 102 -16.38 9.16 23.48
CA TYR A 102 -16.32 10.63 23.35
C TYR A 102 -14.91 11.13 23.04
N TYR A 103 -13.88 10.27 23.22
CA TYR A 103 -12.49 10.56 22.92
C TYR A 103 -11.79 9.34 22.36
N SER A 104 -11.00 9.52 21.32
CA SER A 104 -10.18 8.44 20.75
C SER A 104 -8.83 8.95 20.30
N LEU A 105 -7.82 8.12 20.47
CA LEU A 105 -6.45 8.34 20.03
C LEU A 105 -6.03 7.23 19.08
N GLY A 106 -5.37 7.59 18.00
CA GLY A 106 -4.76 6.65 17.08
C GLY A 106 -3.34 7.07 16.74
N HIS A 107 -2.44 6.10 16.68
CA HIS A 107 -1.05 6.30 16.27
C HIS A 107 -0.67 5.27 15.23
N SER A 108 0.04 5.70 14.21
CA SER A 108 0.59 4.82 13.18
C SER A 108 1.98 5.28 12.83
N GLU A 109 2.92 4.34 12.76
CA GLU A 109 4.29 4.60 12.34
C GLU A 109 4.70 3.61 11.25
N THR A 110 5.05 4.14 10.08
CA THR A 110 5.59 3.38 8.96
C THR A 110 7.03 3.78 8.73
N ARG A 111 7.92 2.79 8.68
CA ARG A 111 9.33 2.97 8.37
C ARG A 111 9.70 2.07 7.21
N SER A 112 10.48 2.59 6.27
CA SER A 112 11.07 1.80 5.21
C SER A 112 12.49 2.24 4.91
N ILE A 113 13.29 1.29 4.49
CA ILE A 113 14.63 1.51 3.98
C ILE A 113 14.76 0.76 2.66
N ALA A 114 15.37 1.39 1.66
CA ALA A 114 15.62 0.78 0.39
C ALA A 114 16.99 1.16 -0.14
N SER A 115 17.64 0.21 -0.81
CA SER A 115 18.80 0.44 -1.65
C SER A 115 18.44 0.11 -3.07
N PHE A 116 18.88 0.90 -4.02
CA PHE A 116 18.60 0.68 -5.44
C PHE A 116 19.82 0.91 -6.31
N LEU A 117 19.83 0.20 -7.42
CA LEU A 117 20.86 0.23 -8.44
C LEU A 117 20.19 0.21 -9.81
N ASN A 118 20.64 1.06 -10.72
CA ASN A 118 20.35 0.99 -12.14
C ASN A 118 21.68 1.06 -12.92
N ALA A 119 21.87 0.13 -13.85
CA ALA A 119 23.02 0.12 -14.73
C ALA A 119 22.54 -0.07 -16.17
N THR A 120 22.98 0.80 -17.06
CA THR A 120 22.71 0.70 -18.49
C THR A 120 24.03 0.64 -19.23
N TYR A 121 24.15 -0.33 -20.13
CA TYR A 121 25.27 -0.46 -21.04
C TYR A 121 24.76 -0.41 -22.48
N SER A 122 25.33 0.46 -23.30
CA SER A 122 25.02 0.52 -24.73
C SER A 122 26.33 0.39 -25.54
N TYR A 123 26.27 -0.45 -26.57
CA TYR A 123 27.38 -0.67 -27.48
C TYR A 123 27.02 -0.17 -28.88
N ASP A 124 27.76 0.84 -29.35
CA ASP A 124 27.73 1.39 -30.71
C ASP A 124 26.29 1.77 -31.20
N GLY A 125 25.39 2.11 -30.23
CA GLY A 125 23.98 2.35 -30.54
C GLY A 125 23.17 1.11 -30.94
N ARG A 126 23.83 -0.05 -31.11
CA ARG A 126 23.20 -1.31 -31.61
C ARG A 126 22.58 -2.14 -30.49
N TYR A 127 23.29 -2.35 -29.41
CA TYR A 127 22.87 -3.20 -28.30
C TYR A 127 22.77 -2.36 -27.05
N THR A 128 21.65 -2.45 -26.36
CA THR A 128 21.47 -1.82 -25.08
C THR A 128 21.01 -2.86 -24.05
N LEU A 129 21.69 -2.93 -22.93
CA LEU A 129 21.33 -3.76 -21.80
C LEU A 129 21.07 -2.84 -20.59
N ASN A 130 19.95 -3.01 -19.94
CA ASN A 130 19.61 -2.27 -18.71
C ASN A 130 19.26 -3.25 -17.61
N GLY A 131 19.84 -3.02 -16.43
CA GLY A 131 19.54 -3.76 -15.21
C GLY A 131 19.15 -2.80 -14.09
N THR A 132 18.01 -3.05 -13.46
CA THR A 132 17.59 -2.37 -12.22
C THR A 132 17.49 -3.37 -11.10
N PHE A 133 17.89 -2.98 -9.92
CA PHE A 133 17.78 -3.76 -8.70
C PHE A 133 17.35 -2.85 -7.55
N ARG A 134 16.38 -3.29 -6.75
CA ARG A 134 15.96 -2.61 -5.52
C ARG A 134 15.80 -3.62 -4.41
N TYR A 135 16.37 -3.33 -3.28
CA TYR A 135 16.23 -4.12 -2.05
C TYR A 135 15.58 -3.24 -0.99
N GLU A 136 14.34 -3.57 -0.63
CA GLU A 136 13.53 -2.76 0.27
C GLU A 136 13.05 -3.58 1.47
N GLY A 137 13.03 -2.93 2.63
CA GLY A 137 12.42 -3.46 3.85
C GLY A 137 11.50 -2.45 4.51
N THR A 138 10.42 -2.94 5.13
CA THR A 138 9.45 -2.11 5.85
C THR A 138 8.97 -2.79 7.12
N ASN A 139 8.59 -1.99 8.13
CA ASN A 139 8.00 -2.50 9.37
C ASN A 139 6.55 -2.97 9.21
N ARG A 140 5.95 -2.80 8.03
CA ARG A 140 4.56 -3.21 7.74
C ARG A 140 4.41 -4.67 7.37
N MET A 141 5.50 -5.37 7.04
CA MET A 141 5.50 -6.78 6.67
C MET A 141 5.84 -7.67 7.86
N GLY A 142 5.64 -8.98 7.72
CA GLY A 142 5.88 -9.98 8.75
C GLY A 142 7.24 -9.90 9.46
N ARG A 143 7.42 -10.62 10.55
CA ARG A 143 8.64 -10.54 11.39
C ARG A 143 9.83 -11.23 10.78
N SER A 144 9.61 -12.25 9.96
CA SER A 144 10.71 -12.98 9.33
C SER A 144 11.48 -12.08 8.35
N ARG A 145 12.78 -12.37 8.19
CA ARG A 145 13.61 -11.61 7.25
C ARG A 145 13.11 -11.73 5.82
N SER A 146 12.70 -12.93 5.42
CA SER A 146 12.16 -13.23 4.10
C SER A 146 10.85 -12.53 3.80
N SER A 147 10.01 -12.32 4.82
CA SER A 147 8.74 -11.61 4.68
C SER A 147 8.90 -10.09 4.65
N ARG A 148 9.90 -9.56 5.35
CA ARG A 148 10.11 -8.11 5.50
C ARG A 148 10.96 -7.49 4.40
N TRP A 149 11.92 -8.25 3.86
CA TRP A 149 12.90 -7.78 2.90
C TRP A 149 12.70 -8.48 1.58
N LEU A 150 12.55 -7.70 0.52
CA LEU A 150 12.33 -8.23 -0.82
C LEU A 150 13.25 -7.56 -1.84
N PRO A 151 14.03 -8.34 -2.60
CA PRO A 151 14.66 -7.87 -3.82
C PRO A 151 13.65 -7.78 -4.95
N THR A 152 13.57 -6.63 -5.60
CA THR A 152 12.88 -6.45 -6.89
C THR A 152 13.92 -6.11 -7.94
N TRP A 153 13.73 -6.57 -9.17
CA TRP A 153 14.68 -6.34 -10.23
C TRP A 153 14.02 -6.37 -11.61
N ASN A 154 14.67 -5.73 -12.55
CA ASN A 154 14.35 -5.80 -13.97
C ASN A 154 15.65 -5.94 -14.76
N LEU A 155 15.64 -6.83 -15.74
CA LEU A 155 16.66 -6.94 -16.76
C LEU A 155 16.00 -6.76 -18.10
N SER A 156 16.47 -5.80 -18.90
CA SER A 156 15.95 -5.52 -20.23
C SER A 156 17.07 -5.36 -21.25
N GLY A 157 16.80 -5.76 -22.47
CA GLY A 157 17.69 -5.63 -23.58
C GLY A 157 16.97 -5.11 -24.83
N ALA A 158 17.67 -4.34 -25.61
CA ALA A 158 17.21 -3.88 -26.92
C ALA A 158 18.32 -4.09 -27.95
N TRP A 159 17.93 -4.57 -29.12
CA TRP A 159 18.79 -4.68 -30.29
C TRP A 159 18.23 -3.83 -31.40
N ASN A 160 18.97 -2.79 -31.77
CA ASN A 160 18.69 -1.90 -32.91
C ASN A 160 19.24 -2.56 -34.16
N VAL A 161 18.47 -3.46 -34.76
CA VAL A 161 18.87 -4.23 -35.94
C VAL A 161 19.14 -3.33 -37.15
N HIS A 162 18.45 -2.19 -37.20
CA HIS A 162 18.62 -1.20 -38.26
C HIS A 162 20.02 -0.52 -38.29
N GLU A 163 20.77 -0.60 -37.20
CA GLU A 163 22.14 -0.09 -37.12
C GLU A 163 23.19 -1.13 -37.62
N GLU A 164 22.76 -2.35 -37.94
CA GLU A 164 23.66 -3.37 -38.46
C GLU A 164 24.02 -3.16 -39.93
N ALA A 165 25.23 -3.52 -40.30
CA ALA A 165 25.74 -3.33 -41.67
C ALA A 165 24.90 -4.08 -42.72
N PHE A 166 24.40 -5.27 -42.38
CA PHE A 166 23.56 -6.06 -43.31
C PHE A 166 22.18 -5.44 -43.52
N PHE A 167 21.69 -4.63 -42.58
CA PHE A 167 20.36 -4.01 -42.67
C PHE A 167 20.32 -2.85 -43.70
N LYS A 168 21.45 -2.24 -44.02
CA LYS A 168 21.53 -1.09 -44.94
C LYS A 168 20.91 -1.38 -46.32
N ALA A 169 20.94 -2.62 -46.77
CA ALA A 169 20.33 -3.03 -48.03
C ALA A 169 18.78 -2.97 -47.97
N LEU A 170 18.18 -3.01 -46.80
CA LEU A 170 16.73 -3.00 -46.59
C LEU A 170 16.19 -1.60 -46.25
N GLN A 171 17.08 -0.64 -45.95
CA GLN A 171 16.71 0.71 -45.47
C GLN A 171 15.73 1.49 -46.34
N PRO A 172 15.70 1.39 -47.66
CA PRO A 172 14.71 2.12 -48.47
C PRO A 172 13.26 1.72 -48.14
N THR A 173 13.05 0.46 -47.73
CA THR A 173 11.71 -0.06 -47.47
C THR A 173 11.48 -0.19 -45.95
N LEU A 174 12.46 -0.73 -45.24
CA LEU A 174 12.43 -0.96 -43.79
C LEU A 174 13.39 0.02 -43.11
N SER A 175 12.84 1.10 -42.55
CA SER A 175 13.65 2.22 -42.04
C SER A 175 14.12 1.98 -40.60
N ASN A 176 13.36 1.24 -39.83
CA ASN A 176 13.68 0.94 -38.44
C ASN A 176 13.26 -0.49 -38.08
N LEU A 177 14.09 -1.19 -37.33
CA LEU A 177 13.79 -2.48 -36.72
C LEU A 177 14.50 -2.54 -35.38
N THR A 178 13.72 -2.63 -34.30
CA THR A 178 14.23 -2.82 -32.95
C THR A 178 13.54 -4.01 -32.29
N LEU A 179 14.33 -4.91 -31.74
CA LEU A 179 13.87 -6.03 -30.93
C LEU A 179 14.10 -5.71 -29.46
N LYS A 180 13.08 -5.93 -28.62
CA LYS A 180 13.13 -5.64 -27.19
C LYS A 180 12.71 -6.87 -26.40
N ALA A 181 13.37 -7.10 -25.27
CA ALA A 181 12.97 -8.10 -24.30
C ALA A 181 13.23 -7.59 -22.90
N SER A 182 12.34 -7.89 -21.98
CA SER A 182 12.55 -7.62 -20.55
C SER A 182 11.99 -8.72 -19.67
N TYR A 183 12.67 -8.99 -18.58
CA TYR A 183 12.19 -9.88 -17.54
C TYR A 183 12.37 -9.22 -16.18
N SER A 184 11.32 -9.25 -15.36
CA SER A 184 11.29 -8.54 -14.09
C SER A 184 10.63 -9.34 -12.98
N LEU A 185 11.06 -9.06 -11.75
CA LEU A 185 10.36 -9.35 -10.52
C LEU A 185 9.98 -8.04 -9.87
N THR A 186 8.69 -7.76 -9.80
CA THR A 186 8.12 -6.64 -9.06
C THR A 186 7.32 -7.12 -7.87
N ALA A 187 7.05 -6.24 -6.92
CA ALA A 187 6.32 -6.58 -5.72
C ALA A 187 5.41 -5.45 -5.27
N ASP A 188 4.31 -5.82 -4.63
CA ASP A 188 3.38 -4.91 -3.98
C ASP A 188 3.20 -5.30 -2.52
N ARG A 189 2.89 -4.32 -1.69
CA ARG A 189 2.65 -4.51 -0.25
C ARG A 189 1.24 -5.02 0.05
N GLY A 190 0.38 -5.10 -0.96
CA GLY A 190 -1.03 -5.40 -0.81
C GLY A 190 -1.80 -4.30 -0.06
N PRO A 191 -3.06 -4.56 0.32
CA PRO A 191 -3.90 -3.58 1.01
C PRO A 191 -3.29 -3.09 2.32
N ALA A 192 -3.39 -1.79 2.59
CA ALA A 192 -2.77 -1.15 3.76
C ALA A 192 -3.28 -1.68 5.11
N GLU A 193 -4.47 -2.27 5.12
CA GLU A 193 -5.19 -2.72 6.31
C GLU A 193 -4.77 -4.11 6.80
N VAL A 194 -3.98 -4.83 5.98
CA VAL A 194 -3.74 -6.27 6.14
C VAL A 194 -2.41 -6.59 6.84
N THR A 195 -1.58 -5.60 7.09
CA THR A 195 -0.17 -5.80 7.42
C THR A 195 0.12 -5.71 8.92
N ASN A 196 -0.26 -6.74 9.69
CA ASN A 196 0.06 -6.83 11.12
C ASN A 196 1.15 -7.86 11.37
N SER A 197 2.37 -7.38 11.64
CA SER A 197 3.48 -8.24 12.06
C SER A 197 3.41 -8.68 13.52
N GLN A 198 2.45 -8.15 14.29
CA GLN A 198 2.22 -8.44 15.72
C GLN A 198 0.72 -8.42 15.98
N ALA A 199 0.28 -9.17 16.98
CA ALA A 199 -1.10 -9.12 17.43
C ALA A 199 -1.47 -7.71 17.92
N ILE A 200 -2.63 -7.22 17.51
CA ILE A 200 -3.18 -5.95 18.00
C ILE A 200 -4.09 -6.24 19.19
N ILE A 201 -3.71 -5.72 20.33
CA ILE A 201 -4.48 -5.81 21.57
C ILE A 201 -5.12 -4.45 21.83
N ARG A 202 -6.42 -4.44 22.07
CA ARG A 202 -7.16 -3.24 22.43
C ARG A 202 -7.85 -3.39 23.76
N SER A 203 -8.04 -2.24 24.43
CA SER A 203 -8.88 -2.14 25.61
C SER A 203 -10.33 -1.85 25.23
N PHE A 204 -11.26 -2.38 25.98
CA PHE A 204 -12.69 -2.07 25.89
C PHE A 204 -13.27 -1.93 27.30
N SER A 205 -14.42 -1.27 27.39
CA SER A 205 -15.18 -1.18 28.63
C SER A 205 -16.39 -2.08 28.51
N PRO A 206 -16.49 -3.16 29.33
CA PRO A 206 -17.66 -4.05 29.32
C PRO A 206 -18.90 -3.31 29.80
N TYR A 207 -20.06 -3.67 29.29
CA TYR A 207 -21.33 -3.10 29.71
C TYR A 207 -21.66 -3.53 31.16
N ARG A 208 -21.76 -2.56 32.04
CA ARG A 208 -22.06 -2.74 33.49
C ARG A 208 -23.11 -1.74 33.97
N PRO A 209 -24.40 -1.96 33.61
CA PRO A 209 -25.47 -0.96 33.86
C PRO A 209 -25.77 -0.74 35.33
N PHE A 210 -25.42 -1.67 36.24
CA PHE A 210 -25.76 -1.62 37.64
C PHE A 210 -24.60 -1.19 38.54
N THR A 211 -23.46 -0.79 38.00
CA THR A 211 -22.33 -0.29 38.76
C THR A 211 -21.95 1.12 38.32
N ASP A 212 -21.53 1.95 39.26
CA ASP A 212 -21.02 3.29 38.96
C ASP A 212 -19.54 3.28 38.55
N ILE A 213 -18.88 2.12 38.69
CA ILE A 213 -17.46 1.95 38.37
C ILE A 213 -17.34 1.47 36.91
N GLN A 214 -16.50 2.14 36.15
CA GLN A 214 -16.10 1.70 34.81
C GLN A 214 -15.03 0.61 34.94
N GLU A 215 -15.29 -0.54 34.33
CA GLU A 215 -14.32 -1.62 34.20
C GLU A 215 -13.61 -1.56 32.85
N THR A 216 -12.42 -2.12 32.79
CA THR A 216 -11.63 -2.22 31.56
C THR A 216 -11.26 -3.68 31.31
N GLY A 217 -11.52 -4.14 30.09
CA GLY A 217 -11.08 -5.43 29.59
C GLY A 217 -10.08 -5.26 28.44
N LEU A 218 -9.39 -6.34 28.10
CA LEU A 218 -8.52 -6.41 26.92
C LEU A 218 -9.05 -7.48 25.97
N TYR A 219 -8.97 -7.22 24.68
CA TYR A 219 -9.22 -8.21 23.65
C TYR A 219 -8.19 -8.12 22.53
N ILE A 220 -7.99 -9.22 21.84
CA ILE A 220 -7.18 -9.25 20.63
C ILE A 220 -8.08 -8.77 19.48
N GLU A 221 -7.74 -7.65 18.86
CA GLU A 221 -8.46 -7.13 17.69
C GLU A 221 -8.07 -7.86 16.43
N ASP A 222 -6.77 -8.16 16.32
CA ASP A 222 -6.23 -8.85 15.17
C ASP A 222 -5.06 -9.76 15.59
N ILE A 223 -5.00 -10.95 15.00
CA ILE A 223 -3.94 -11.92 15.27
C ILE A 223 -2.69 -11.58 14.45
N GLU A 224 -1.53 -11.93 14.99
CA GLU A 224 -0.29 -11.75 14.24
C GLU A 224 -0.25 -12.65 12.98
N ASN A 225 0.33 -12.12 11.91
CA ASN A 225 0.71 -12.87 10.74
C ASN A 225 2.21 -12.67 10.46
N SER A 226 3.04 -13.50 11.09
CA SER A 226 4.49 -13.43 10.97
C SER A 226 5.00 -13.83 9.59
N GLU A 227 4.19 -14.60 8.84
CA GLU A 227 4.53 -15.14 7.51
C GLU A 227 4.04 -14.24 6.36
N LEU A 228 3.29 -13.17 6.66
CA LEU A 228 2.79 -12.27 5.63
C LEU A 228 3.95 -11.63 4.87
N THR A 229 3.95 -11.80 3.54
CA THR A 229 4.96 -11.25 2.64
C THR A 229 4.33 -10.45 1.51
N TYR A 230 5.17 -9.80 0.72
CA TYR A 230 4.74 -9.03 -0.45
C TYR A 230 4.05 -9.91 -1.50
N GLU A 231 3.07 -9.35 -2.17
CA GLU A 231 2.58 -9.88 -3.44
C GLU A 231 3.67 -9.72 -4.50
N LYS A 232 3.96 -10.75 -5.26
CA LYS A 232 5.08 -10.79 -6.22
C LYS A 232 4.56 -11.02 -7.61
N LYS A 233 5.20 -10.39 -8.58
CA LYS A 233 4.88 -10.51 -10.00
C LYS A 233 6.15 -10.73 -10.81
N HIS A 234 6.26 -11.87 -11.49
CA HIS A 234 7.17 -12.06 -12.59
C HIS A 234 6.50 -11.61 -13.89
N GLU A 235 7.20 -10.84 -14.69
CA GLU A 235 6.72 -10.36 -15.96
C GLU A 235 7.80 -10.52 -17.03
N LEU A 236 7.47 -11.23 -18.13
CA LEU A 236 8.25 -11.33 -19.35
C LEU A 236 7.56 -10.51 -20.42
N ASN A 237 8.29 -9.58 -21.03
CA ASN A 237 7.84 -8.82 -22.19
C ASN A 237 8.80 -9.04 -23.35
N ILE A 238 8.26 -9.24 -24.56
CA ILE A 238 9.00 -9.31 -25.81
C ILE A 238 8.31 -8.40 -26.79
N GLY A 239 9.07 -7.48 -27.39
CA GLY A 239 8.53 -6.47 -28.30
C GLY A 239 9.35 -6.31 -29.57
N ILE A 240 8.69 -5.86 -30.62
CA ILE A 240 9.26 -5.48 -31.90
C ILE A 240 8.72 -4.13 -32.33
N ASP A 241 9.62 -3.24 -32.75
CA ASP A 241 9.27 -1.97 -33.37
C ASP A 241 9.76 -1.97 -34.79
N LEU A 242 8.86 -1.66 -35.74
CA LEU A 242 9.10 -1.58 -37.16
C LEU A 242 8.76 -0.20 -37.69
N GLY A 243 9.65 0.39 -38.45
CA GLY A 243 9.42 1.62 -39.24
C GLY A 243 9.57 1.33 -40.73
N LEU A 244 8.59 1.67 -41.50
CA LEU A 244 8.55 1.45 -42.94
C LEU A 244 8.47 2.79 -43.69
N LEU A 245 9.01 2.81 -44.92
CA LEU A 245 8.91 3.93 -45.86
C LEU A 245 9.34 5.26 -45.20
N GLU A 246 10.57 5.32 -44.76
CA GLU A 246 11.15 6.48 -44.06
C GLU A 246 10.36 6.84 -42.76
N ASN A 247 9.91 5.81 -42.01
CA ASN A 247 9.10 5.91 -40.81
C ASN A 247 7.69 6.53 -41.00
N ARG A 248 7.17 6.51 -42.25
CA ARG A 248 5.78 6.93 -42.49
C ARG A 248 4.76 5.94 -41.93
N ILE A 249 5.13 4.69 -41.84
CA ILE A 249 4.35 3.64 -41.22
C ILE A 249 5.16 3.08 -40.05
N ASN A 250 4.66 3.23 -38.82
CA ASN A 250 5.29 2.70 -37.65
C ASN A 250 4.37 1.64 -37.01
N PHE A 251 4.91 0.46 -36.81
CA PHE A 251 4.21 -0.67 -36.21
C PHE A 251 4.99 -1.17 -34.98
N SER A 252 4.30 -1.35 -33.88
CA SER A 252 4.82 -2.00 -32.69
C SER A 252 3.94 -3.17 -32.30
N ALA A 253 4.57 -4.27 -31.93
CA ALA A 253 3.91 -5.44 -31.37
C ALA A 253 4.64 -5.86 -30.09
N ASP A 254 3.90 -5.96 -29.00
CA ASP A 254 4.41 -6.36 -27.71
C ASP A 254 3.61 -7.58 -27.21
N TRP A 255 4.29 -8.59 -26.77
CA TRP A 255 3.73 -9.74 -26.08
C TRP A 255 4.22 -9.77 -24.64
N TYR A 256 3.30 -10.03 -23.72
CA TYR A 256 3.64 -10.15 -22.31
C TYR A 256 3.03 -11.39 -21.67
N GLN A 257 3.74 -11.90 -20.66
CA GLN A 257 3.27 -12.93 -19.75
C GLN A 257 3.57 -12.50 -18.32
N ARG A 258 2.53 -12.50 -17.47
CA ARG A 258 2.58 -12.13 -16.05
C ARG A 258 2.20 -13.32 -15.19
N ASN A 259 3.01 -13.59 -14.20
CA ASN A 259 2.74 -14.58 -13.17
C ASN A 259 2.74 -13.86 -11.81
N ASN A 260 1.56 -13.63 -11.25
CA ASN A 260 1.41 -13.09 -9.90
C ASN A 260 1.31 -14.25 -8.92
N TYR A 261 2.04 -14.19 -7.83
CA TYR A 261 2.03 -15.18 -6.77
C TYR A 261 2.17 -14.53 -5.39
N ASP A 262 1.91 -15.29 -4.35
CA ASP A 262 1.81 -14.79 -2.99
C ASP A 262 0.76 -13.67 -2.84
N LEU A 263 -0.30 -13.69 -3.68
CA LEU A 263 -1.40 -12.73 -3.56
C LEU A 263 -2.11 -12.90 -2.23
N ILE A 264 -2.37 -11.77 -1.58
CA ILE A 264 -2.99 -11.73 -0.26
C ILE A 264 -4.50 -11.95 -0.40
N GLY A 265 -5.00 -12.95 0.30
CA GLY A 265 -6.41 -13.30 0.34
C GLY A 265 -6.88 -13.58 1.76
N VAL A 266 -8.19 -13.61 1.94
CA VAL A 266 -8.83 -14.00 3.20
C VAL A 266 -8.96 -15.51 3.24
N VAL A 267 -8.46 -16.13 4.30
CA VAL A 267 -8.61 -17.57 4.54
C VAL A 267 -9.37 -17.83 5.83
N PRO A 268 -10.29 -18.83 5.84
CA PRO A 268 -11.00 -19.21 7.05
C PRO A 268 -10.02 -19.84 8.04
N THR A 269 -10.26 -19.58 9.32
CA THR A 269 -9.52 -20.18 10.45
C THR A 269 -10.43 -21.17 11.18
N GLN A 270 -9.84 -21.94 12.08
CA GLN A 270 -10.60 -22.88 12.91
C GLN A 270 -11.42 -22.21 14.02
N GLY A 271 -11.48 -20.88 14.04
CA GLY A 271 -12.21 -20.11 15.06
C GLY A 271 -11.52 -20.01 16.44
N VAL A 272 -10.30 -20.48 16.55
CA VAL A 272 -9.53 -20.37 17.80
C VAL A 272 -9.29 -18.88 18.12
N GLY A 273 -9.61 -18.48 19.34
CA GLY A 273 -9.52 -17.09 19.78
C GLY A 273 -10.64 -16.18 19.25
N GLY A 274 -11.69 -16.75 18.62
CA GLY A 274 -12.83 -16.00 18.06
C GLY A 274 -12.62 -15.46 16.65
N PHE A 275 -11.48 -15.75 16.02
CA PHE A 275 -11.19 -15.32 14.65
C PHE A 275 -11.63 -16.40 13.65
N ILE A 276 -12.57 -16.05 12.76
CA ILE A 276 -13.07 -16.95 11.72
C ILE A 276 -12.31 -16.80 10.41
N ASN A 277 -11.61 -15.68 10.22
CA ASN A 277 -10.84 -15.36 9.02
C ASN A 277 -9.49 -14.74 9.39
N LYS A 278 -8.49 -14.96 8.53
CA LYS A 278 -7.21 -14.24 8.55
C LYS A 278 -6.75 -13.91 7.13
N TYR A 279 -5.87 -12.93 7.00
CA TYR A 279 -5.20 -12.66 5.73
C TYR A 279 -3.93 -13.52 5.60
N ALA A 280 -3.71 -14.08 4.42
CA ALA A 280 -2.52 -14.87 4.11
C ALA A 280 -2.17 -14.78 2.63
N ASN A 281 -0.93 -15.09 2.28
CA ASN A 281 -0.47 -15.19 0.90
C ASN A 281 -0.87 -16.55 0.34
N VAL A 282 -2.00 -16.64 -0.38
CA VAL A 282 -2.61 -17.93 -0.74
C VAL A 282 -3.02 -18.04 -2.20
N ALA A 283 -2.99 -16.96 -2.97
CA ALA A 283 -3.49 -16.98 -4.34
C ALA A 283 -2.38 -16.76 -5.37
N THR A 284 -2.61 -17.30 -6.56
CA THR A 284 -1.77 -17.07 -7.75
C THR A 284 -2.64 -16.73 -8.94
N MET A 285 -2.13 -15.87 -9.82
CA MET A 285 -2.83 -15.48 -11.05
C MET A 285 -1.84 -15.41 -12.20
N LYS A 286 -2.22 -15.96 -13.35
CA LYS A 286 -1.45 -15.87 -14.59
C LYS A 286 -2.24 -15.10 -15.63
N SER A 287 -1.57 -14.21 -16.33
CA SER A 287 -2.14 -13.48 -17.47
C SER A 287 -1.11 -13.36 -18.59
N HIS A 288 -1.59 -13.28 -19.81
CA HIS A 288 -0.79 -12.99 -20.98
C HIS A 288 -1.62 -12.17 -21.96
N GLY A 289 -0.96 -11.43 -22.81
CA GLY A 289 -1.63 -10.60 -23.81
C GLY A 289 -0.69 -10.17 -24.90
N MET A 290 -1.26 -9.58 -25.95
CA MET A 290 -0.56 -8.94 -27.05
C MET A 290 -1.13 -7.54 -27.25
N GLU A 291 -0.24 -6.61 -27.53
CA GLU A 291 -0.58 -5.23 -27.83
C GLU A 291 0.01 -4.87 -29.21
N PHE A 292 -0.80 -4.22 -30.04
CA PHE A 292 -0.39 -3.79 -31.37
C PHE A 292 -0.66 -2.29 -31.50
N THR A 293 0.32 -1.57 -31.98
CA THR A 293 0.21 -0.15 -32.27
C THR A 293 0.60 0.11 -33.72
N LEU A 294 -0.26 0.81 -34.47
CA LEU A 294 0.00 1.25 -35.83
C LEU A 294 -0.14 2.77 -35.90
N SER A 295 0.87 3.43 -36.40
CA SER A 295 0.87 4.88 -36.67
C SER A 295 1.21 5.16 -38.11
N LEU A 296 0.43 6.01 -38.74
CA LEU A 296 0.61 6.48 -40.10
C LEU A 296 0.85 7.99 -40.07
N ILE A 297 1.92 8.46 -40.76
CA ILE A 297 2.35 9.87 -40.79
C ILE A 297 2.35 10.35 -42.25
#